data_f7c77fc512e104ca2c3f3730e759bbc6
#
_entry.id   f7c77fc512e104ca2c3f3730e759bbc6
#
_cell.length_a   1.000
_cell.length_b   1.000
_cell.length_c   1.000
_cell.angle_alpha   90.00
_cell.angle_beta   90.00
_cell.angle_gamma   90.00
#
_symmetry.space_group_name_H-M   'P 1'
#
loop_
_entity.id
_entity.type
_entity.pdbx_description
1 polymer ?
#
loop_
_entity_poly.entity_id
_entity_poly.type
_entity_poly.pdbx_seq_one_letter_code
_entity_poly.pdbx_strand_id
1 'polypeptide(L)'
;MATLNLGILAHVDAGKTSLTERLLYAAGVIDELGSVDAGSTRTDTLELERRRGITIKSAVVSFPLRGTTVNLIDTPGHPDFIAEVERVLGVLDGAVLVISAVEGVQAQTRVLARTLHRLRIPTLIFVNKVDRAGARFHELLDEVGARVSPALVPMSRVDGLGTRDAAVTERVDLLRLADHDDAVLAALVEERTPPPVRAHDDVHPVFFGSAITGAGIDALIGGIVDLLPTGRAPGRGGTVFKVDRGPAGERIAYLRMFDGVLRVRDTVGEDRVTGIRVFTDGGTQPRAELTAGQIGTVRGLGHVRIGDTIGVRDAKAQQAQFAPPSLETAVLASRRAELHAALAELAEQDPLINLRQDDERREVYVSLYGEVQKEVIQATLAEQYGLDVSFRETTTLHIERPAGAGAAVEYNKVAPNPFLATVGLRVGPGDGVSFQLAVEPGSMPAAFFVAVEQTVRETLRQGLRGWPVPDCAVTMTHSGYSARQSHAHAVFDKSMSSTAGDFRNLTPLVLMAALRDAGTVVHEPIHAFTAEVPADTVPAVLPLLARLGAIPLATGAHGIDGEIPAAKVHELRRRLPGLTRGEGVLESVFDHYAPVRGKPPVRERTGPDPLDRKEYLLRVVNRRLTPSQSST
;
A
#
# COMPACT_ATOMS: atom_id res chain seq x y z
N MET A 1 1.92 -31.11 6.10
CA MET A 1 0.55 -30.56 6.16
C MET A 1 0.45 -29.49 5.09
N ALA A 2 -0.71 -29.36 4.46
CA ALA A 2 -0.97 -28.23 3.56
C ALA A 2 -0.99 -26.93 4.37
N THR A 3 -0.52 -25.83 3.76
CA THR A 3 -0.53 -24.50 4.38
C THR A 3 -1.34 -23.55 3.50
N LEU A 4 -2.23 -22.77 4.10
CA LEU A 4 -3.05 -21.76 3.48
C LEU A 4 -2.78 -20.40 4.13
N ASN A 5 -2.38 -19.42 3.36
CA ASN A 5 -2.22 -18.04 3.83
C ASN A 5 -3.49 -17.26 3.46
N LEU A 6 -4.33 -17.02 4.45
CA LEU A 6 -5.68 -16.49 4.31
C LEU A 6 -5.76 -15.04 4.76
N GLY A 7 -6.26 -14.16 3.89
CA GLY A 7 -6.60 -12.78 4.26
C GLY A 7 -8.07 -12.62 4.61
N ILE A 8 -8.38 -11.90 5.69
CA ILE A 8 -9.73 -11.41 5.94
C ILE A 8 -9.79 -9.93 5.65
N LEU A 9 -10.62 -9.55 4.68
CA LEU A 9 -10.78 -8.17 4.22
C LEU A 9 -12.23 -7.72 4.39
N ALA A 10 -12.43 -6.48 4.79
CA ALA A 10 -13.76 -5.93 5.03
C ALA A 10 -13.72 -4.39 4.98
N HIS A 11 -14.88 -3.79 4.71
CA HIS A 11 -15.08 -2.40 5.07
C HIS A 11 -15.22 -2.23 6.60
N VAL A 12 -15.15 -1.00 7.07
CA VAL A 12 -15.33 -0.66 8.50
C VAL A 12 -16.69 -1.17 8.97
N ASP A 13 -16.76 -1.71 10.18
CA ASP A 13 -17.96 -2.26 10.82
C ASP A 13 -18.63 -3.49 10.18
N ALA A 14 -18.07 -4.08 9.12
CA ALA A 14 -18.60 -5.34 8.57
C ALA A 14 -18.51 -6.54 9.54
N GLY A 15 -17.74 -6.40 10.62
CA GLY A 15 -17.52 -7.44 11.62
C GLY A 15 -16.33 -8.35 11.35
N LYS A 16 -15.28 -7.80 10.70
CA LYS A 16 -14.03 -8.49 10.39
C LYS A 16 -13.38 -9.09 11.65
N THR A 17 -13.10 -8.25 12.66
CA THR A 17 -12.45 -8.67 13.91
C THR A 17 -13.29 -9.72 14.65
N SER A 18 -14.62 -9.56 14.68
CA SER A 18 -15.52 -10.55 15.28
C SER A 18 -15.47 -11.89 14.54
N LEU A 19 -15.32 -11.87 13.20
CA LEU A 19 -15.15 -13.10 12.41
C LEU A 19 -13.79 -13.75 12.70
N THR A 20 -12.72 -12.97 12.76
CA THR A 20 -11.38 -13.45 13.12
C THR A 20 -11.39 -14.14 14.49
N GLU A 21 -11.93 -13.49 15.52
CA GLU A 21 -12.08 -14.07 16.87
C GLU A 21 -12.93 -15.36 16.86
N ARG A 22 -14.01 -15.39 16.08
CA ARG A 22 -14.87 -16.57 15.94
C ARG A 22 -14.14 -17.74 15.29
N LEU A 23 -13.31 -17.50 14.27
CA LEU A 23 -12.51 -18.55 13.63
C LEU A 23 -11.43 -19.08 14.58
N LEU A 24 -10.78 -18.21 15.35
CA LEU A 24 -9.81 -18.60 16.37
C LEU A 24 -10.45 -19.44 17.49
N TYR A 25 -11.65 -19.08 17.90
CA TYR A 25 -12.43 -19.84 18.87
C TYR A 25 -12.81 -21.23 18.33
N ALA A 26 -13.33 -21.29 17.11
CA ALA A 26 -13.69 -22.56 16.46
C ALA A 26 -12.46 -23.46 16.24
N ALA A 27 -11.28 -22.89 16.05
CA ALA A 27 -10.02 -23.62 15.93
C ALA A 27 -9.39 -24.00 17.29
N GLY A 28 -9.99 -23.60 18.43
CA GLY A 28 -9.48 -23.88 19.78
C GLY A 28 -8.21 -23.12 20.16
N VAL A 29 -7.93 -21.98 19.48
CA VAL A 29 -6.79 -21.11 19.79
C VAL A 29 -7.06 -20.18 20.95
N ILE A 30 -8.33 -19.83 21.13
CA ILE A 30 -8.84 -19.04 22.25
C ILE A 30 -10.00 -19.79 22.91
N ASP A 31 -10.07 -19.70 24.24
CA ASP A 31 -11.09 -20.39 25.04
C ASP A 31 -12.38 -19.57 25.18
N GLU A 32 -12.28 -18.25 25.02
CA GLU A 32 -13.40 -17.31 25.09
C GLU A 32 -13.32 -16.30 23.94
N LEU A 33 -14.50 -15.85 23.46
CA LEU A 33 -14.59 -14.85 22.42
C LEU A 33 -14.28 -13.47 22.98
N GLY A 34 -13.29 -12.79 22.38
CA GLY A 34 -13.05 -11.39 22.63
C GLY A 34 -14.20 -10.53 22.10
N SER A 35 -14.39 -9.36 22.71
CA SER A 35 -15.35 -8.35 22.29
C SER A 35 -14.62 -7.10 21.80
N VAL A 36 -14.93 -6.65 20.58
CA VAL A 36 -14.42 -5.40 20.03
C VAL A 36 -14.82 -4.23 20.91
N ASP A 37 -16.09 -4.19 21.37
CA ASP A 37 -16.61 -3.14 22.21
C ASP A 37 -15.97 -3.09 23.61
N ALA A 38 -15.53 -4.25 24.12
CA ALA A 38 -14.82 -4.36 25.40
C ALA A 38 -13.29 -4.24 25.25
N GLY A 39 -12.76 -4.12 24.03
CA GLY A 39 -11.32 -4.05 23.76
C GLY A 39 -10.52 -5.29 24.19
N SER A 40 -11.17 -6.47 24.22
CA SER A 40 -10.56 -7.73 24.69
C SER A 40 -10.15 -8.67 23.56
N THR A 41 -10.11 -8.19 22.32
CA THR A 41 -9.73 -9.00 21.15
C THR A 41 -8.24 -9.34 21.14
N ARG A 42 -7.90 -10.53 20.66
CA ARG A 42 -6.51 -11.03 20.61
C ARG A 42 -5.70 -10.43 19.47
N THR A 43 -6.35 -10.03 18.39
CA THR A 43 -5.71 -9.49 17.20
C THR A 43 -5.37 -8.01 17.32
N ASP A 44 -6.13 -7.24 18.11
CA ASP A 44 -5.90 -5.82 18.31
C ASP A 44 -4.83 -5.62 19.41
N THR A 45 -3.62 -5.29 18.99
CA THR A 45 -2.45 -5.18 19.89
C THR A 45 -2.21 -3.78 20.42
N LEU A 46 -2.63 -2.75 19.67
CA LEU A 46 -2.47 -1.35 20.05
C LEU A 46 -3.62 -0.88 20.95
N GLU A 47 -3.32 -0.06 21.96
CA GLU A 47 -4.36 0.52 22.82
C GLU A 47 -5.35 1.36 22.03
N LEU A 48 -4.88 2.03 20.97
CA LEU A 48 -5.73 2.82 20.09
C LEU A 48 -6.67 1.95 19.24
N GLU A 49 -6.25 0.75 18.80
CA GLU A 49 -7.12 -0.24 18.14
C GLU A 49 -8.30 -0.61 19.04
N ARG A 50 -7.99 -0.94 20.30
CA ARG A 50 -9.00 -1.32 21.30
C ARG A 50 -9.96 -0.19 21.65
N ARG A 51 -9.45 1.05 21.79
CA ARG A 51 -10.28 2.22 22.08
C ARG A 51 -11.22 2.60 20.94
N ARG A 52 -10.80 2.40 19.70
CA ARG A 52 -11.56 2.80 18.51
C ARG A 52 -12.33 1.65 17.86
N GLY A 53 -12.05 0.40 18.23
CA GLY A 53 -12.64 -0.78 17.63
C GLY A 53 -12.24 -0.98 16.15
N ILE A 54 -11.06 -0.47 15.73
CA ILE A 54 -10.56 -0.60 14.37
C ILE A 54 -9.18 -1.26 14.38
N THR A 55 -8.92 -2.19 13.47
CA THR A 55 -7.58 -2.75 13.23
C THR A 55 -6.74 -1.72 12.47
N ILE A 56 -5.53 -1.47 12.97
CA ILE A 56 -4.56 -0.51 12.39
C ILE A 56 -3.40 -1.24 11.74
N LYS A 57 -2.83 -2.24 12.40
CA LYS A 57 -1.71 -3.05 11.91
C LYS A 57 -2.15 -4.47 11.57
N SER A 58 -1.59 -5.02 10.50
CA SER A 58 -1.84 -6.42 10.16
C SER A 58 -1.24 -7.36 11.22
N ALA A 59 -2.03 -8.37 11.62
CA ALA A 59 -1.62 -9.41 12.54
C ALA A 59 -1.62 -10.77 11.84
N VAL A 60 -0.69 -11.65 12.21
CA VAL A 60 -0.62 -13.02 11.69
C VAL A 60 -0.85 -13.99 12.83
N VAL A 61 -1.84 -14.85 12.68
CA VAL A 61 -2.13 -15.94 13.62
C VAL A 61 -2.20 -17.24 12.85
N SER A 62 -1.47 -18.26 13.30
CA SER A 62 -1.44 -19.59 12.66
C SER A 62 -2.17 -20.61 13.51
N PHE A 63 -3.02 -21.41 12.90
CA PHE A 63 -3.77 -22.48 13.59
C PHE A 63 -4.12 -23.64 12.66
N PRO A 64 -4.29 -24.86 13.19
CA PRO A 64 -4.76 -25.99 12.43
C PRO A 64 -6.28 -25.89 12.21
N LEU A 65 -6.73 -26.12 10.98
CA LEU A 65 -8.13 -26.15 10.61
C LEU A 65 -8.38 -27.36 9.70
N ARG A 66 -9.11 -28.35 10.17
CA ARG A 66 -9.42 -29.61 9.43
C ARG A 66 -8.21 -30.23 8.72
N GLY A 67 -7.03 -30.25 9.38
CA GLY A 67 -5.80 -30.85 8.84
C GLY A 67 -4.95 -29.92 7.95
N THR A 68 -5.39 -28.71 7.70
CA THR A 68 -4.64 -27.64 7.01
C THR A 68 -4.12 -26.64 8.04
N THR A 69 -2.86 -26.21 7.92
CA THR A 69 -2.34 -25.09 8.71
C THR A 69 -2.78 -23.78 8.04
N VAL A 70 -3.63 -23.02 8.69
CA VAL A 70 -4.07 -21.71 8.21
C VAL A 70 -3.25 -20.63 8.88
N ASN A 71 -2.55 -19.81 8.09
CA ASN A 71 -1.97 -18.55 8.52
C ASN A 71 -2.99 -17.45 8.20
N LEU A 72 -3.75 -17.06 9.20
CA LEU A 72 -4.72 -15.99 9.06
C LEU A 72 -3.99 -14.64 9.19
N ILE A 73 -4.15 -13.80 8.18
CA ILE A 73 -3.61 -12.44 8.17
C ILE A 73 -4.78 -11.48 8.30
N ASP A 74 -4.92 -10.92 9.48
CA ASP A 74 -5.92 -9.88 9.75
C ASP A 74 -5.43 -8.53 9.22
N THR A 75 -6.25 -7.82 8.45
CA THR A 75 -5.88 -6.57 7.78
C THR A 75 -6.74 -5.41 8.28
N PRO A 76 -6.22 -4.16 8.27
CA PRO A 76 -7.04 -3.01 8.56
C PRO A 76 -8.27 -2.90 7.67
N GLY A 77 -9.39 -2.45 8.24
CA GLY A 77 -10.61 -2.14 7.49
C GLY A 77 -10.77 -0.66 7.15
N HIS A 78 -9.96 0.26 7.70
CA HIS A 78 -10.09 1.69 7.47
C HIS A 78 -9.29 2.15 6.25
N PRO A 79 -9.85 3.01 5.36
CA PRO A 79 -9.18 3.46 4.13
C PRO A 79 -7.81 4.12 4.35
N ASP A 80 -7.59 4.79 5.49
CA ASP A 80 -6.31 5.43 5.81
C ASP A 80 -5.15 4.43 5.98
N PHE A 81 -5.46 3.12 6.14
CA PHE A 81 -4.48 2.04 6.28
C PHE A 81 -4.42 1.11 5.07
N ILE A 82 -4.86 1.60 3.91
CA ILE A 82 -4.89 0.80 2.67
C ILE A 82 -3.49 0.26 2.29
N ALA A 83 -2.43 0.97 2.67
CA ALA A 83 -1.05 0.53 2.48
C ALA A 83 -0.72 -0.79 3.20
N GLU A 84 -1.26 -1.00 4.40
CA GLU A 84 -1.12 -2.27 5.12
C GLU A 84 -1.83 -3.41 4.39
N VAL A 85 -3.02 -3.14 3.85
CA VAL A 85 -3.77 -4.11 3.05
C VAL A 85 -2.96 -4.51 1.82
N GLU A 86 -2.38 -3.54 1.10
CA GLU A 86 -1.58 -3.78 -0.11
C GLU A 86 -0.43 -4.75 0.13
N ARG A 87 0.30 -4.57 1.23
CA ARG A 87 1.45 -5.41 1.59
C ARG A 87 1.06 -6.86 1.81
N VAL A 88 -0.10 -7.07 2.40
CA VAL A 88 -0.65 -8.40 2.70
C VAL A 88 -1.16 -9.09 1.43
N LEU A 89 -1.83 -8.38 0.52
CA LEU A 89 -2.41 -8.99 -0.69
C LEU A 89 -1.40 -9.80 -1.51
N GLY A 90 -0.15 -9.32 -1.61
CA GLY A 90 0.91 -10.01 -2.35
C GLY A 90 1.34 -11.35 -1.77
N VAL A 91 0.92 -11.67 -0.54
CA VAL A 91 1.34 -12.88 0.19
C VAL A 91 0.19 -13.83 0.51
N LEU A 92 -1.02 -13.57 0.01
CA LEU A 92 -2.19 -14.44 0.21
C LEU A 92 -2.25 -15.60 -0.80
N ASP A 93 -2.80 -16.72 -0.36
CA ASP A 93 -3.25 -17.84 -1.21
C ASP A 93 -4.73 -17.70 -1.53
N GLY A 94 -5.50 -17.10 -0.62
CA GLY A 94 -6.92 -16.85 -0.78
C GLY A 94 -7.42 -15.80 0.20
N ALA A 95 -8.62 -15.32 -0.01
CA ALA A 95 -9.23 -14.28 0.81
C ALA A 95 -10.68 -14.59 1.19
N VAL A 96 -11.10 -14.06 2.33
CA VAL A 96 -12.51 -13.92 2.72
C VAL A 96 -12.86 -12.45 2.71
N LEU A 97 -13.73 -12.04 1.78
CA LEU A 97 -14.29 -10.69 1.73
C LEU A 97 -15.57 -10.66 2.56
N VAL A 98 -15.54 -9.92 3.66
CA VAL A 98 -16.68 -9.81 4.58
C VAL A 98 -17.56 -8.64 4.16
N ILE A 99 -18.84 -8.90 4.00
CA ILE A 99 -19.89 -7.92 3.68
C ILE A 99 -20.96 -7.99 4.77
N SER A 100 -21.49 -6.87 5.19
CA SER A 100 -22.59 -6.85 6.15
C SER A 100 -23.92 -7.09 5.46
N ALA A 101 -24.76 -7.99 6.03
CA ALA A 101 -26.12 -8.23 5.55
C ALA A 101 -27.05 -7.01 5.70
N VAL A 102 -26.67 -6.07 6.58
CA VAL A 102 -27.45 -4.86 6.90
C VAL A 102 -26.98 -3.69 6.04
N GLU A 103 -25.67 -3.36 6.10
CA GLU A 103 -25.08 -2.21 5.42
C GLU A 103 -24.85 -2.46 3.91
N GLY A 104 -24.70 -3.70 3.47
CA GLY A 104 -24.50 -4.05 2.06
C GLY A 104 -23.11 -3.75 1.51
N VAL A 105 -23.03 -3.46 0.21
CA VAL A 105 -21.78 -3.22 -0.51
C VAL A 105 -21.37 -1.76 -0.39
N GLN A 106 -20.32 -1.52 0.35
CA GLN A 106 -19.73 -0.20 0.55
C GLN A 106 -18.67 0.13 -0.54
N ALA A 107 -18.28 1.41 -0.68
CA ALA A 107 -17.27 1.83 -1.67
C ALA A 107 -15.94 1.08 -1.46
N GLN A 108 -15.52 0.91 -0.20
CA GLN A 108 -14.31 0.16 0.12
C GLN A 108 -14.41 -1.32 -0.24
N THR A 109 -15.58 -1.94 -0.07
CA THR A 109 -15.83 -3.33 -0.51
C THR A 109 -15.55 -3.47 -2.00
N ARG A 110 -16.01 -2.51 -2.81
CA ARG A 110 -15.77 -2.49 -4.27
C ARG A 110 -14.29 -2.37 -4.62
N VAL A 111 -13.55 -1.50 -3.90
CA VAL A 111 -12.10 -1.33 -4.11
C VAL A 111 -11.35 -2.61 -3.78
N LEU A 112 -11.64 -3.21 -2.63
CA LEU A 112 -11.03 -4.47 -2.21
C LEU A 112 -11.34 -5.60 -3.20
N ALA A 113 -12.60 -5.75 -3.61
CA ALA A 113 -13.03 -6.77 -4.56
C ALA A 113 -12.33 -6.62 -5.93
N ARG A 114 -12.28 -5.40 -6.48
CA ARG A 114 -11.56 -5.13 -7.74
C ARG A 114 -10.07 -5.46 -7.64
N THR A 115 -9.45 -5.19 -6.50
CA THR A 115 -8.04 -5.48 -6.29
C THR A 115 -7.78 -6.98 -6.16
N LEU A 116 -8.63 -7.71 -5.41
CA LEU A 116 -8.57 -9.17 -5.30
C LEU A 116 -8.71 -9.83 -6.68
N HIS A 117 -9.70 -9.39 -7.48
CA HIS A 117 -9.90 -9.89 -8.84
C HIS A 117 -8.71 -9.59 -9.76
N ARG A 118 -8.18 -8.35 -9.76
CA ARG A 118 -7.00 -7.97 -10.55
C ARG A 118 -5.77 -8.79 -10.20
N LEU A 119 -5.58 -9.11 -8.92
CA LEU A 119 -4.48 -9.95 -8.42
C LEU A 119 -4.75 -11.44 -8.57
N ARG A 120 -5.94 -11.82 -9.04
CA ARG A 120 -6.39 -13.21 -9.18
C ARG A 120 -6.28 -13.99 -7.87
N ILE A 121 -6.67 -13.36 -6.77
CA ILE A 121 -6.71 -14.02 -5.46
C ILE A 121 -8.06 -14.71 -5.30
N PRO A 122 -8.11 -16.05 -5.22
CA PRO A 122 -9.34 -16.80 -4.99
C PRO A 122 -10.05 -16.27 -3.75
N THR A 123 -11.32 -15.87 -3.92
CA THR A 123 -12.04 -15.12 -2.89
C THR A 123 -13.37 -15.78 -2.55
N LEU A 124 -13.58 -16.05 -1.26
CA LEU A 124 -14.88 -16.36 -0.68
C LEU A 124 -15.54 -15.08 -0.20
N ILE A 125 -16.85 -14.97 -0.39
CA ILE A 125 -17.62 -13.86 0.18
C ILE A 125 -18.34 -14.37 1.42
N PHE A 126 -18.17 -13.68 2.56
CA PHE A 126 -18.90 -13.96 3.78
C PHE A 126 -19.86 -12.82 4.12
N VAL A 127 -21.16 -13.08 4.00
CA VAL A 127 -22.21 -12.15 4.36
C VAL A 127 -22.51 -12.30 5.85
N ASN A 128 -21.98 -11.38 6.64
CA ASN A 128 -22.06 -11.37 8.11
C ASN A 128 -23.30 -10.61 8.60
N LYS A 129 -23.63 -10.77 9.88
CA LYS A 129 -24.72 -10.09 10.60
C LYS A 129 -26.13 -10.53 10.14
N VAL A 130 -26.30 -11.79 9.75
CA VAL A 130 -27.63 -12.35 9.41
C VAL A 130 -28.60 -12.36 10.59
N ASP A 131 -28.07 -12.23 11.82
CA ASP A 131 -28.80 -12.16 13.09
C ASP A 131 -29.37 -10.77 13.40
N ARG A 132 -29.00 -9.72 12.64
CA ARG A 132 -29.42 -8.35 12.93
C ARG A 132 -30.68 -7.93 12.15
N ALA A 133 -31.57 -7.19 12.82
CA ALA A 133 -32.74 -6.60 12.17
C ALA A 133 -32.31 -5.74 10.97
N GLY A 134 -33.02 -5.88 9.85
CA GLY A 134 -32.67 -5.23 8.59
C GLY A 134 -31.69 -6.03 7.70
N ALA A 135 -31.29 -7.24 8.11
CA ALA A 135 -30.50 -8.12 7.26
C ALA A 135 -31.27 -8.50 5.98
N ARG A 136 -30.56 -8.48 4.84
CA ARG A 136 -31.10 -8.75 3.48
C ARG A 136 -30.43 -10.00 2.90
N PHE A 137 -31.16 -10.75 2.09
CA PHE A 137 -30.63 -11.94 1.41
C PHE A 137 -30.65 -11.77 -0.12
N HIS A 138 -31.82 -11.82 -0.75
CA HIS A 138 -31.92 -11.76 -2.23
C HIS A 138 -31.48 -10.39 -2.77
N GLU A 139 -32.01 -9.31 -2.21
CA GLU A 139 -31.65 -7.95 -2.59
C GLU A 139 -30.14 -7.68 -2.42
N LEU A 140 -29.53 -8.25 -1.37
CA LEU A 140 -28.08 -8.14 -1.17
C LEU A 140 -27.29 -8.96 -2.20
N LEU A 141 -27.74 -10.17 -2.55
CA LEU A 141 -27.10 -10.96 -3.63
C LEU A 141 -27.14 -10.21 -4.96
N ASP A 142 -28.26 -9.57 -5.27
CA ASP A 142 -28.40 -8.76 -6.49
C ASP A 142 -27.48 -7.52 -6.43
N GLU A 143 -27.39 -6.87 -5.28
CA GLU A 143 -26.47 -5.74 -5.06
C GLU A 143 -25.00 -6.17 -5.22
N VAL A 144 -24.59 -7.28 -4.59
CA VAL A 144 -23.23 -7.83 -4.71
C VAL A 144 -22.96 -8.26 -6.15
N GLY A 145 -23.94 -8.87 -6.82
CA GLY A 145 -23.88 -9.25 -8.23
C GLY A 145 -23.61 -8.07 -9.15
N ALA A 146 -24.29 -6.95 -8.92
CA ALA A 146 -24.15 -5.74 -9.72
C ALA A 146 -22.86 -4.94 -9.44
N ARG A 147 -22.36 -4.96 -8.20
CA ARG A 147 -21.30 -4.04 -7.75
C ARG A 147 -19.95 -4.70 -7.47
N VAL A 148 -19.91 -6.02 -7.24
CA VAL A 148 -18.70 -6.78 -6.89
C VAL A 148 -18.34 -7.78 -7.98
N SER A 149 -19.20 -8.76 -8.24
CA SER A 149 -19.02 -9.77 -9.30
C SER A 149 -20.34 -10.41 -9.67
N PRO A 150 -20.64 -10.60 -10.96
CA PRO A 150 -21.85 -11.29 -11.39
C PRO A 150 -21.85 -12.80 -11.07
N ALA A 151 -20.67 -13.41 -10.92
CA ALA A 151 -20.49 -14.85 -10.75
C ALA A 151 -20.54 -15.27 -9.27
N LEU A 152 -21.67 -15.07 -8.63
CA LEU A 152 -21.91 -15.42 -7.23
C LEU A 152 -22.63 -16.77 -7.13
N VAL A 153 -22.08 -17.66 -6.28
CA VAL A 153 -22.70 -18.95 -5.98
C VAL A 153 -23.03 -19.02 -4.48
N PRO A 154 -24.31 -18.85 -4.10
CA PRO A 154 -24.74 -19.07 -2.73
C PRO A 154 -24.47 -20.52 -2.29
N MET A 155 -23.74 -20.67 -1.17
CA MET A 155 -23.36 -21.95 -0.59
C MET A 155 -24.28 -22.36 0.57
N SER A 156 -25.19 -21.48 0.96
CA SER A 156 -26.04 -21.66 2.12
C SER A 156 -27.37 -20.92 1.98
N ARG A 157 -28.37 -21.41 2.72
CA ARG A 157 -29.68 -20.77 2.93
C ARG A 157 -29.79 -20.29 4.37
N VAL A 158 -30.47 -19.18 4.59
CA VAL A 158 -30.73 -18.63 5.92
C VAL A 158 -32.22 -18.70 6.23
N ASP A 159 -32.55 -19.32 7.37
CA ASP A 159 -33.88 -19.32 7.95
C ASP A 159 -33.89 -18.41 9.19
N GLY A 160 -34.97 -17.65 9.43
CA GLY A 160 -35.05 -16.70 10.54
C GLY A 160 -34.16 -15.46 10.38
N LEU A 161 -33.89 -15.04 9.13
CA LEU A 161 -33.07 -13.86 8.81
C LEU A 161 -33.51 -12.62 9.61
N GLY A 162 -32.55 -11.86 10.14
CA GLY A 162 -32.80 -10.66 10.92
C GLY A 162 -33.10 -10.91 12.39
N THR A 163 -33.00 -12.14 12.88
CA THR A 163 -33.22 -12.50 14.27
C THR A 163 -32.01 -13.23 14.87
N ARG A 164 -31.88 -13.22 16.21
CA ARG A 164 -30.79 -13.92 16.89
C ARG A 164 -30.82 -15.44 16.70
N ASP A 165 -31.99 -15.99 16.34
CA ASP A 165 -32.21 -17.41 16.10
C ASP A 165 -31.99 -17.78 14.61
N ALA A 166 -31.41 -16.88 13.82
CA ALA A 166 -31.07 -17.14 12.43
C ALA A 166 -30.22 -18.40 12.30
N ALA A 167 -30.73 -19.36 11.53
CA ALA A 167 -30.10 -20.64 11.27
C ALA A 167 -29.61 -20.70 9.82
N VAL A 168 -28.42 -21.27 9.62
CA VAL A 168 -27.80 -21.41 8.30
C VAL A 168 -27.70 -22.88 7.95
N THR A 169 -28.23 -23.23 6.78
CA THR A 169 -28.17 -24.60 6.24
C THR A 169 -27.32 -24.61 4.97
N GLU A 170 -26.37 -25.53 4.89
CA GLU A 170 -25.56 -25.69 3.68
C GLU A 170 -26.44 -26.11 2.50
N ARG A 171 -26.41 -25.35 1.44
CA ARG A 171 -27.13 -25.62 0.19
C ARG A 171 -26.48 -24.84 -0.95
N VAL A 172 -25.79 -25.56 -1.83
CA VAL A 172 -25.19 -24.98 -3.03
C VAL A 172 -26.27 -24.69 -4.06
N ASP A 173 -26.24 -23.47 -4.62
CA ASP A 173 -27.08 -23.10 -5.76
C ASP A 173 -26.43 -23.59 -7.05
N LEU A 174 -26.67 -24.87 -7.37
CA LEU A 174 -26.10 -25.52 -8.55
C LEU A 174 -26.59 -24.91 -9.88
N LEU A 175 -27.77 -24.27 -9.92
CA LEU A 175 -28.24 -23.62 -11.14
C LEU A 175 -27.42 -22.36 -11.43
N ARG A 176 -27.18 -21.54 -10.43
CA ARG A 176 -26.27 -20.40 -10.58
C ARG A 176 -24.82 -20.81 -10.88
N LEU A 177 -24.36 -21.92 -10.31
CA LEU A 177 -23.02 -22.42 -10.64
C LEU A 177 -22.94 -22.87 -12.10
N ALA A 178 -23.97 -23.52 -12.63
CA ALA A 178 -24.04 -23.96 -14.01
C ALA A 178 -24.02 -22.81 -15.05
N ASP A 179 -24.43 -21.60 -14.64
CA ASP A 179 -24.32 -20.41 -15.50
C ASP A 179 -22.85 -19.97 -15.71
N HIS A 180 -21.92 -20.49 -14.88
CA HIS A 180 -20.51 -20.10 -14.89
C HIS A 180 -19.53 -21.28 -15.04
N ASP A 181 -20.03 -22.52 -15.09
CA ASP A 181 -19.22 -23.73 -15.21
C ASP A 181 -19.89 -24.77 -16.13
N ASP A 182 -19.37 -24.89 -17.36
CA ASP A 182 -19.88 -25.80 -18.37
C ASP A 182 -19.86 -27.27 -17.92
N ALA A 183 -18.91 -27.67 -17.06
CA ALA A 183 -18.83 -29.03 -16.55
C ALA A 183 -19.96 -29.33 -15.55
N VAL A 184 -20.36 -28.33 -14.78
CA VAL A 184 -21.51 -28.41 -13.87
C VAL A 184 -22.80 -28.44 -14.69
N LEU A 185 -22.92 -27.58 -15.72
CA LEU A 185 -24.08 -27.58 -16.61
C LEU A 185 -24.25 -28.94 -17.28
N ALA A 186 -23.18 -29.48 -17.86
CA ALA A 186 -23.21 -30.81 -18.49
C ALA A 186 -23.62 -31.91 -17.51
N ALA A 187 -23.09 -31.88 -16.27
CA ALA A 187 -23.43 -32.87 -15.25
C ALA A 187 -24.91 -32.80 -14.85
N LEU A 188 -25.48 -31.58 -14.73
CA LEU A 188 -26.89 -31.40 -14.40
C LEU A 188 -27.81 -31.89 -15.53
N VAL A 189 -27.45 -31.60 -16.79
CA VAL A 189 -28.21 -32.04 -17.97
C VAL A 189 -28.19 -33.56 -18.11
N GLU A 190 -27.06 -34.19 -17.77
CA GLU A 190 -26.88 -35.64 -17.85
C GLU A 190 -27.26 -36.38 -16.54
N GLU A 191 -27.85 -35.68 -15.57
CA GLU A 191 -28.26 -36.22 -14.26
C GLU A 191 -27.09 -36.91 -13.49
N ARG A 192 -25.87 -36.42 -13.72
CA ARG A 192 -24.66 -36.89 -13.01
C ARG A 192 -24.34 -35.99 -11.82
N THR A 193 -23.53 -36.51 -10.90
CA THR A 193 -23.01 -35.71 -9.79
C THR A 193 -22.11 -34.59 -10.33
N PRO A 194 -22.41 -33.30 -10.05
CA PRO A 194 -21.58 -32.20 -10.47
C PRO A 194 -20.17 -32.27 -9.87
N PRO A 195 -19.17 -31.72 -10.54
CA PRO A 195 -17.84 -31.55 -9.96
C PRO A 195 -17.89 -30.65 -8.71
N PRO A 196 -16.93 -30.80 -7.79
CA PRO A 196 -16.87 -29.97 -6.59
C PRO A 196 -16.65 -28.48 -6.99
N VAL A 197 -17.35 -27.59 -6.31
CA VAL A 197 -17.14 -26.14 -6.42
C VAL A 197 -15.69 -25.81 -6.04
N ARG A 198 -15.08 -24.88 -6.75
CA ARG A 198 -13.79 -24.30 -6.40
C ARG A 198 -13.87 -22.77 -6.54
N ALA A 199 -13.29 -22.04 -5.60
CA ALA A 199 -13.11 -20.62 -5.74
C ALA A 199 -12.00 -20.34 -6.77
N HIS A 200 -12.32 -19.57 -7.79
CA HIS A 200 -11.37 -19.12 -8.80
C HIS A 200 -11.76 -17.70 -9.29
N ASP A 201 -10.99 -17.14 -10.21
CA ASP A 201 -11.12 -15.74 -10.64
C ASP A 201 -12.53 -15.32 -11.08
N ASP A 202 -13.30 -16.27 -11.62
CA ASP A 202 -14.60 -16.01 -12.21
C ASP A 202 -15.79 -16.55 -11.41
N VAL A 203 -15.54 -17.22 -10.25
CA VAL A 203 -16.60 -17.78 -9.38
C VAL A 203 -16.34 -17.47 -7.93
N HIS A 204 -17.28 -16.79 -7.30
CA HIS A 204 -17.21 -16.41 -5.88
C HIS A 204 -18.25 -17.17 -5.05
N PRO A 205 -17.87 -18.20 -4.28
CA PRO A 205 -18.74 -18.84 -3.31
C PRO A 205 -19.15 -17.86 -2.21
N VAL A 206 -20.47 -17.75 -1.95
CA VAL A 206 -21.05 -16.84 -0.96
C VAL A 206 -21.61 -17.63 0.21
N PHE A 207 -21.05 -17.37 1.39
CA PHE A 207 -21.48 -17.92 2.66
C PHE A 207 -22.23 -16.87 3.46
N PHE A 208 -23.29 -17.26 4.14
CA PHE A 208 -24.04 -16.40 5.03
C PHE A 208 -23.81 -16.83 6.47
N GLY A 209 -23.78 -15.87 7.42
CA GLY A 209 -23.61 -16.22 8.81
C GLY A 209 -23.59 -15.04 9.77
N SER A 210 -23.33 -15.36 11.02
CA SER A 210 -23.11 -14.39 12.10
C SER A 210 -21.86 -14.75 12.89
N ALA A 211 -20.89 -13.85 12.89
CA ALA A 211 -19.71 -13.99 13.74
C ALA A 211 -20.07 -13.96 15.25
N ILE A 212 -21.15 -13.31 15.62
CA ILE A 212 -21.61 -13.20 17.02
C ILE A 212 -22.30 -14.48 17.48
N THR A 213 -23.29 -14.97 16.73
CA THR A 213 -24.05 -16.18 17.14
C THR A 213 -23.34 -17.48 16.79
N GLY A 214 -22.44 -17.46 15.79
CA GLY A 214 -21.75 -18.64 15.26
C GLY A 214 -22.49 -19.32 14.10
N ALA A 215 -23.69 -18.82 13.73
CA ALA A 215 -24.43 -19.38 12.61
C ALA A 215 -23.62 -19.31 11.32
N GLY A 216 -23.55 -20.42 10.55
CA GLY A 216 -22.88 -20.51 9.26
C GLY A 216 -21.34 -20.54 9.30
N ILE A 217 -20.71 -20.49 10.46
CA ILE A 217 -19.25 -20.49 10.59
C ILE A 217 -18.65 -21.84 10.18
N ASP A 218 -19.27 -22.96 10.51
CA ASP A 218 -18.77 -24.28 10.14
C ASP A 218 -18.79 -24.50 8.61
N ALA A 219 -19.81 -23.95 7.93
CA ALA A 219 -19.88 -23.94 6.48
C ALA A 219 -18.76 -23.09 5.86
N LEU A 220 -18.51 -21.89 6.40
CA LEU A 220 -17.39 -21.05 5.98
C LEU A 220 -16.05 -21.75 6.19
N ILE A 221 -15.83 -22.40 7.35
CA ILE A 221 -14.63 -23.18 7.65
C ILE A 221 -14.43 -24.30 6.62
N GLY A 222 -15.50 -25.02 6.26
CA GLY A 222 -15.47 -25.98 5.17
C GLY A 222 -15.04 -25.36 3.86
N GLY A 223 -15.66 -24.24 3.49
CA GLY A 223 -15.32 -23.49 2.28
C GLY A 223 -13.85 -23.01 2.25
N ILE A 224 -13.32 -22.52 3.35
CA ILE A 224 -11.91 -22.10 3.46
C ILE A 224 -10.94 -23.26 3.15
N VAL A 225 -11.20 -24.45 3.67
CA VAL A 225 -10.30 -25.59 3.51
C VAL A 225 -10.48 -26.29 2.16
N ASP A 226 -11.72 -26.40 1.68
CA ASP A 226 -12.05 -27.23 0.53
C ASP A 226 -12.04 -26.47 -0.80
N LEU A 227 -12.32 -25.14 -0.78
CA LEU A 227 -12.49 -24.34 -1.99
C LEU A 227 -11.29 -23.46 -2.31
N LEU A 228 -10.48 -23.06 -1.30
CA LEU A 228 -9.30 -22.22 -1.54
C LEU A 228 -8.08 -23.08 -1.86
N PRO A 229 -7.21 -22.63 -2.79
CA PRO A 229 -6.04 -23.40 -3.16
C PRO A 229 -5.00 -23.38 -2.05
N THR A 230 -4.43 -24.53 -1.76
CA THR A 230 -3.21 -24.66 -0.97
C THR A 230 -2.06 -24.94 -1.92
N GLY A 231 -1.12 -24.03 -2.07
CA GLY A 231 -0.12 -24.23 -3.11
C GLY A 231 1.19 -23.52 -2.93
N ARG A 232 2.19 -24.04 -3.66
CA ARG A 232 3.49 -23.41 -3.87
C ARG A 232 3.45 -22.62 -5.17
N ALA A 233 4.09 -21.44 -5.19
CA ALA A 233 4.32 -20.67 -6.41
C ALA A 233 5.80 -20.78 -6.80
N PRO A 234 6.17 -21.74 -7.65
CA PRO A 234 7.57 -22.01 -7.99
C PRO A 234 8.25 -20.79 -8.60
N GLY A 235 9.55 -20.61 -8.28
CA GLY A 235 10.37 -19.53 -8.81
C GLY A 235 10.17 -18.14 -8.19
N ARG A 236 9.29 -17.98 -7.19
CA ARG A 236 9.05 -16.68 -6.54
C ARG A 236 9.93 -16.42 -5.31
N GLY A 237 10.66 -17.42 -4.79
CA GLY A 237 11.46 -17.26 -3.56
C GLY A 237 10.62 -16.86 -2.36
N GLY A 238 11.05 -15.86 -1.60
CA GLY A 238 10.31 -15.29 -0.47
C GLY A 238 10.09 -13.79 -0.62
N THR A 239 9.06 -13.24 0.04
CA THR A 239 8.76 -11.80 0.05
C THR A 239 8.60 -11.30 1.47
N VAL A 240 9.24 -10.17 1.78
CA VAL A 240 9.08 -9.43 3.03
C VAL A 240 7.83 -8.54 2.92
N PHE A 241 6.83 -8.78 3.76
CA PHE A 241 5.58 -8.02 3.70
C PHE A 241 5.36 -7.10 4.91
N LYS A 242 6.12 -7.30 6.00
CA LYS A 242 6.05 -6.47 7.20
C LYS A 242 7.42 -6.41 7.89
N VAL A 243 7.73 -5.27 8.51
CA VAL A 243 8.91 -5.07 9.35
C VAL A 243 8.44 -4.50 10.68
N ASP A 244 8.86 -5.11 11.79
CA ASP A 244 8.63 -4.63 13.15
C ASP A 244 9.95 -4.47 13.90
N ARG A 245 9.90 -3.86 15.07
CA ARG A 245 11.02 -3.74 16.01
C ARG A 245 10.82 -4.64 17.22
N GLY A 246 11.84 -5.39 17.58
CA GLY A 246 11.87 -6.18 18.81
C GLY A 246 12.15 -5.34 20.04
N PRO A 247 12.05 -5.92 21.26
CA PRO A 247 12.23 -5.21 22.52
C PRO A 247 13.63 -4.58 22.69
N ALA A 248 14.66 -5.12 22.01
CA ALA A 248 16.01 -4.59 21.99
C ALA A 248 16.26 -3.61 20.81
N GLY A 249 15.21 -3.18 20.10
CA GLY A 249 15.32 -2.33 18.93
C GLY A 249 15.75 -3.07 17.64
N GLU A 250 15.94 -4.40 17.71
CA GLU A 250 16.33 -5.21 16.57
C GLU A 250 15.21 -5.28 15.52
N ARG A 251 15.59 -5.26 14.24
CA ARG A 251 14.65 -5.39 13.13
C ARG A 251 14.16 -6.83 13.01
N ILE A 252 12.85 -7.01 12.90
CA ILE A 252 12.16 -8.28 12.71
C ILE A 252 11.41 -8.22 11.39
N ALA A 253 11.87 -8.96 10.38
CA ALA A 253 11.22 -9.04 9.08
C ALA A 253 10.21 -10.19 9.07
N TYR A 254 8.98 -9.92 8.62
CA TYR A 254 7.95 -10.92 8.36
C TYR A 254 8.05 -11.35 6.91
N LEU A 255 8.32 -12.62 6.71
CA LEU A 255 8.62 -13.20 5.41
C LEU A 255 7.65 -14.33 5.11
N ARG A 256 7.08 -14.33 3.89
CA ARG A 256 6.45 -15.49 3.30
C ARG A 256 7.39 -16.16 2.31
N MET A 257 7.59 -17.46 2.44
CA MET A 257 8.27 -18.28 1.44
C MET A 257 7.24 -18.87 0.46
N PHE A 258 7.40 -18.57 -0.83
CA PHE A 258 6.59 -19.17 -1.90
C PHE A 258 7.26 -20.44 -2.44
N ASP A 259 8.60 -20.43 -2.51
CA ASP A 259 9.41 -21.53 -3.00
C ASP A 259 10.77 -21.54 -2.30
N GLY A 260 11.43 -22.72 -2.28
CA GLY A 260 12.75 -22.89 -1.67
C GLY A 260 12.72 -22.95 -0.14
N VAL A 261 13.89 -22.69 0.45
CA VAL A 261 14.12 -22.76 1.90
C VAL A 261 15.10 -21.68 2.30
N LEU A 262 14.79 -20.91 3.35
CA LEU A 262 15.71 -19.98 4.01
C LEU A 262 16.16 -20.58 5.34
N ARG A 263 17.48 -20.61 5.60
CA ARG A 263 18.06 -21.17 6.82
C ARG A 263 18.71 -20.13 7.71
N VAL A 264 18.79 -20.43 8.98
CA VAL A 264 19.64 -19.67 9.91
C VAL A 264 21.09 -19.75 9.42
N ARG A 265 21.78 -18.62 9.37
CA ARG A 265 23.12 -18.34 8.81
C ARG A 265 23.17 -18.15 7.30
N ASP A 266 22.08 -18.28 6.56
CA ASP A 266 22.06 -17.87 5.14
C ASP A 266 22.34 -16.39 5.00
N THR A 267 22.94 -16.00 3.87
CA THR A 267 23.22 -14.62 3.53
C THR A 267 22.15 -14.08 2.59
N VAL A 268 21.61 -12.92 2.90
CA VAL A 268 20.61 -12.19 2.10
C VAL A 268 21.15 -10.79 1.82
N GLY A 269 21.61 -10.54 0.59
CA GLY A 269 22.35 -9.32 0.27
C GLY A 269 23.64 -9.23 1.10
N GLU A 270 23.76 -8.17 1.90
CA GLU A 270 24.87 -7.95 2.84
C GLU A 270 24.58 -8.50 4.25
N ASP A 271 23.35 -8.90 4.52
CA ASP A 271 22.87 -9.34 5.82
C ASP A 271 23.00 -10.85 6.02
N ARG A 272 23.03 -11.27 7.29
CA ARG A 272 23.05 -12.68 7.67
C ARG A 272 21.88 -13.03 8.59
N VAL A 273 21.13 -14.07 8.26
CA VAL A 273 20.04 -14.56 9.10
C VAL A 273 20.57 -15.07 10.44
N THR A 274 20.17 -14.42 11.55
CA THR A 274 20.58 -14.80 12.91
C THR A 274 19.56 -15.65 13.63
N GLY A 275 18.28 -15.59 13.21
CA GLY A 275 17.23 -16.39 13.81
C GLY A 275 15.96 -16.41 12.97
N ILE A 276 15.24 -17.51 13.03
CA ILE A 276 13.97 -17.72 12.34
C ILE A 276 12.96 -18.21 13.37
N ARG A 277 11.75 -17.66 13.32
CA ARG A 277 10.59 -18.18 14.05
C ARG A 277 9.46 -18.37 13.07
N VAL A 278 8.83 -19.52 13.06
CA VAL A 278 7.72 -19.86 12.16
C VAL A 278 6.41 -19.76 12.93
N PHE A 279 5.38 -19.21 12.30
CA PHE A 279 4.03 -19.15 12.86
C PHE A 279 3.42 -20.57 12.90
N THR A 280 2.95 -20.99 14.08
CA THR A 280 2.32 -22.28 14.32
C THR A 280 1.53 -22.26 15.63
N ASP A 281 0.41 -22.98 15.71
CA ASP A 281 -0.38 -23.23 16.93
C ASP A 281 -0.66 -21.96 17.77
N GLY A 282 -1.17 -20.92 17.12
CA GLY A 282 -1.53 -19.65 17.77
C GLY A 282 -0.37 -18.75 18.17
N GLY A 283 0.88 -19.12 17.85
CA GLY A 283 2.08 -18.36 18.21
C GLY A 283 3.22 -18.49 17.21
N THR A 284 4.45 -18.28 17.66
CA THR A 284 5.66 -18.47 16.86
C THR A 284 6.64 -19.40 17.56
N GLN A 285 7.24 -20.34 16.83
CA GLN A 285 8.25 -21.25 17.35
C GLN A 285 9.61 -21.05 16.66
N PRO A 286 10.74 -21.09 17.40
CA PRO A 286 12.05 -21.05 16.77
C PRO A 286 12.28 -22.27 15.89
N ARG A 287 12.81 -22.04 14.68
CA ARG A 287 13.12 -23.09 13.70
C ARG A 287 14.48 -22.81 13.06
N ALA A 288 15.13 -23.87 12.57
CA ALA A 288 16.39 -23.74 11.84
C ALA A 288 16.17 -23.22 10.42
N GLU A 289 14.97 -23.41 9.88
CA GLU A 289 14.63 -23.06 8.51
C GLU A 289 13.17 -22.60 8.36
N LEU A 290 12.91 -21.81 7.32
CA LEU A 290 11.60 -21.40 6.84
C LEU A 290 11.42 -21.96 5.43
N THR A 291 10.37 -22.74 5.21
CA THR A 291 10.13 -23.48 3.96
C THR A 291 8.95 -22.93 3.16
N ALA A 292 8.85 -23.34 1.89
CA ALA A 292 7.78 -22.94 0.99
C ALA A 292 6.38 -23.15 1.62
N GLY A 293 5.51 -22.15 1.44
CA GLY A 293 4.15 -22.05 2.01
C GLY A 293 4.08 -21.44 3.40
N GLN A 294 5.20 -21.38 4.14
CA GLN A 294 5.22 -20.86 5.50
C GLN A 294 5.37 -19.34 5.57
N ILE A 295 4.85 -18.77 6.65
CA ILE A 295 5.15 -17.42 7.12
C ILE A 295 6.01 -17.54 8.38
N GLY A 296 7.03 -16.69 8.47
CA GLY A 296 7.89 -16.62 9.65
C GLY A 296 8.44 -15.23 9.88
N THR A 297 9.00 -15.03 11.08
CA THR A 297 9.79 -13.84 11.41
C THR A 297 11.27 -14.19 11.33
N VAL A 298 12.03 -13.28 10.71
CA VAL A 298 13.48 -13.43 10.47
C VAL A 298 14.22 -12.27 11.11
N ARG A 299 15.30 -12.58 11.83
CA ARG A 299 16.20 -11.62 12.47
C ARG A 299 17.57 -11.61 11.77
N GLY A 300 18.29 -10.50 11.91
CA GLY A 300 19.61 -10.33 11.32
C GLY A 300 19.60 -9.65 9.94
N LEU A 301 18.42 -9.28 9.45
CA LEU A 301 18.24 -8.59 8.17
C LEU A 301 18.14 -7.07 8.41
N GLY A 302 19.29 -6.39 8.52
CA GLY A 302 19.38 -4.96 8.86
C GLY A 302 18.99 -4.02 7.72
N HIS A 303 19.18 -4.43 6.47
CA HIS A 303 18.97 -3.59 5.29
C HIS A 303 17.69 -3.94 4.51
N VAL A 304 17.02 -5.03 4.89
CA VAL A 304 15.82 -5.51 4.19
C VAL A 304 14.64 -4.54 4.37
N ARG A 305 13.86 -4.37 3.30
CA ARG A 305 12.68 -3.49 3.27
C ARG A 305 11.43 -4.28 2.94
N ILE A 306 10.28 -3.71 3.26
CA ILE A 306 8.99 -4.24 2.82
C ILE A 306 8.94 -4.26 1.30
N GLY A 307 8.53 -5.40 0.72
CA GLY A 307 8.52 -5.65 -0.73
C GLY A 307 9.77 -6.31 -1.27
N ASP A 308 10.86 -6.40 -0.49
CA ASP A 308 12.06 -7.10 -0.93
C ASP A 308 11.79 -8.59 -1.11
N THR A 309 12.43 -9.16 -2.15
CA THR A 309 12.35 -10.57 -2.47
C THR A 309 13.65 -11.29 -2.10
N ILE A 310 13.52 -12.49 -1.54
CA ILE A 310 14.64 -13.33 -1.11
C ILE A 310 14.70 -14.57 -2.01
N GLY A 311 15.90 -14.87 -2.58
CA GLY A 311 16.09 -16.07 -3.39
C GLY A 311 15.72 -15.95 -4.86
N VAL A 312 15.36 -14.77 -5.36
CA VAL A 312 15.07 -14.50 -6.78
C VAL A 312 16.09 -13.51 -7.34
N ARG A 313 16.70 -13.81 -8.48
CA ARG A 313 17.72 -12.95 -9.11
C ARG A 313 17.17 -11.77 -9.90
N ASP A 314 15.93 -11.87 -10.41
CA ASP A 314 15.30 -10.86 -11.26
C ASP A 314 13.88 -10.56 -10.73
N ALA A 315 13.79 -9.89 -9.60
CA ALA A 315 12.51 -9.40 -9.11
C ALA A 315 12.12 -8.13 -9.88
N LYS A 316 11.13 -8.21 -10.76
CA LYS A 316 10.35 -7.01 -11.13
C LYS A 316 9.77 -6.45 -9.84
N ALA A 317 10.06 -5.18 -9.54
CA ALA A 317 9.44 -4.50 -8.42
C ALA A 317 7.93 -4.73 -8.48
N GLN A 318 7.33 -5.15 -7.36
CA GLN A 318 5.87 -5.24 -7.28
C GLN A 318 5.30 -3.86 -7.59
N GLN A 319 4.47 -3.77 -8.64
CA GLN A 319 3.74 -2.54 -8.92
C GLN A 319 2.79 -2.26 -7.77
N ALA A 320 2.78 -1.02 -7.28
CA ALA A 320 1.82 -0.58 -6.29
C ALA A 320 0.38 -0.81 -6.78
N GLN A 321 -0.44 -1.41 -5.94
CA GLN A 321 -1.83 -1.76 -6.28
C GLN A 321 -2.80 -0.63 -5.92
N PHE A 322 -2.42 0.15 -4.93
CA PHE A 322 -3.15 1.32 -4.49
C PHE A 322 -2.32 2.59 -4.72
N ALA A 323 -2.99 3.70 -4.80
CA ALA A 323 -2.33 4.97 -4.97
C ALA A 323 -1.49 5.36 -3.75
N PRO A 324 -0.43 6.15 -3.97
CA PRO A 324 0.35 6.72 -2.87
C PRO A 324 -0.51 7.68 -2.02
N PRO A 325 -0.07 8.00 -0.79
CA PRO A 325 -0.75 8.97 0.04
C PRO A 325 -0.86 10.34 -0.65
N SER A 326 -2.02 10.97 -0.51
CA SER A 326 -2.35 12.22 -1.19
C SER A 326 -2.23 13.47 -0.31
N LEU A 327 -1.91 13.30 0.96
CA LEU A 327 -1.80 14.37 1.95
C LEU A 327 -0.41 14.43 2.57
N GLU A 328 0.01 15.60 3.04
CA GLU A 328 1.27 15.82 3.77
C GLU A 328 1.03 16.78 4.93
N THR A 329 1.71 16.56 6.05
CA THR A 329 1.72 17.50 7.17
C THR A 329 3.10 17.60 7.80
N ALA A 330 3.42 18.76 8.39
CA ALA A 330 4.61 18.92 9.20
C ALA A 330 4.35 18.43 10.63
N VAL A 331 5.27 17.64 11.17
CA VAL A 331 5.24 17.17 12.56
C VAL A 331 6.16 18.05 13.40
N LEU A 332 5.63 18.58 14.48
CA LEU A 332 6.32 19.51 15.38
C LEU A 332 6.47 18.88 16.76
N ALA A 333 7.69 18.91 17.30
CA ALA A 333 7.99 18.52 18.68
C ALA A 333 9.10 19.39 19.25
N SER A 334 9.18 19.46 20.60
CA SER A 334 10.25 20.15 21.32
C SER A 334 11.60 19.44 21.14
N ARG A 335 11.59 18.08 21.14
CA ARG A 335 12.76 17.21 21.01
C ARG A 335 12.93 16.74 19.56
N ARG A 336 13.45 17.63 18.69
CA ARG A 336 13.48 17.41 17.22
C ARG A 336 14.34 16.24 16.77
N ALA A 337 15.52 16.03 17.39
CA ALA A 337 16.40 14.92 17.01
C ALA A 337 15.75 13.56 17.31
N GLU A 338 15.09 13.43 18.45
CA GLU A 338 14.34 12.25 18.85
C GLU A 338 13.12 12.05 17.95
N LEU A 339 12.41 13.14 17.58
CA LEU A 339 11.31 13.09 16.61
C LEU A 339 11.75 12.52 15.27
N HIS A 340 12.88 13.01 14.72
CA HIS A 340 13.38 12.52 13.44
C HIS A 340 13.74 11.03 13.52
N ALA A 341 14.41 10.59 14.60
CA ALA A 341 14.76 9.19 14.80
C ALA A 341 13.50 8.31 14.91
N ALA A 342 12.50 8.72 15.70
CA ALA A 342 11.24 8.00 15.86
C ALA A 342 10.44 7.91 14.54
N LEU A 343 10.34 9.02 13.80
CA LEU A 343 9.66 9.02 12.51
C LEU A 343 10.41 8.21 11.44
N ALA A 344 11.75 8.17 11.48
CA ALA A 344 12.54 7.32 10.60
C ALA A 344 12.27 5.83 10.89
N GLU A 345 12.16 5.44 12.16
CA GLU A 345 11.77 4.08 12.54
C GLU A 345 10.35 3.72 12.11
N LEU A 346 9.40 4.66 12.25
CA LEU A 346 8.03 4.46 11.73
C LEU A 346 8.01 4.34 10.21
N ALA A 347 8.83 5.11 9.49
CA ALA A 347 8.94 5.02 8.03
C ALA A 347 9.60 3.71 7.55
N GLU A 348 10.38 3.02 8.39
CA GLU A 348 10.83 1.66 8.09
C GLU A 348 9.68 0.64 8.16
N GLN A 349 8.75 0.83 9.10
CA GLN A 349 7.56 -0.01 9.27
C GLN A 349 6.47 0.35 8.24
N ASP A 350 6.39 1.62 7.86
CA ASP A 350 5.49 2.12 6.81
C ASP A 350 6.23 3.04 5.83
N PRO A 351 6.83 2.50 4.76
CA PRO A 351 7.58 3.29 3.78
C PRO A 351 6.75 4.39 3.09
N LEU A 352 5.42 4.28 3.09
CA LEU A 352 4.52 5.25 2.48
C LEU A 352 4.29 6.50 3.35
N ILE A 353 4.74 6.50 4.61
CA ILE A 353 4.87 7.72 5.42
C ILE A 353 5.77 8.75 4.72
N ASN A 354 6.71 8.27 3.88
CA ASN A 354 7.52 9.09 2.99
C ASN A 354 8.11 10.32 3.69
N LEU A 355 8.97 10.06 4.68
CA LEU A 355 9.58 11.07 5.52
C LEU A 355 10.39 12.08 4.69
N ARG A 356 10.09 13.36 4.84
CA ARG A 356 10.82 14.46 4.20
C ARG A 356 11.32 15.45 5.26
N GLN A 357 12.60 15.76 5.23
CA GLN A 357 13.21 16.74 6.12
C GLN A 357 13.47 18.05 5.37
N ASP A 358 13.12 19.16 5.98
CA ASP A 358 13.50 20.51 5.58
C ASP A 358 14.56 21.02 6.56
N ASP A 359 15.82 21.01 6.12
CA ASP A 359 16.95 21.40 6.95
C ASP A 359 16.98 22.92 7.24
N GLU A 360 16.42 23.76 6.36
CA GLU A 360 16.37 25.22 6.52
C GLU A 360 15.35 25.61 7.59
N ARG A 361 14.15 25.03 7.52
CA ARG A 361 13.09 25.24 8.50
C ARG A 361 13.24 24.34 9.72
N ARG A 362 14.10 23.34 9.63
CA ARG A 362 14.27 22.28 10.64
C ARG A 362 12.94 21.58 10.96
N GLU A 363 12.14 21.32 9.91
CA GLU A 363 10.84 20.65 9.99
C GLU A 363 10.89 19.28 9.34
N VAL A 364 10.07 18.40 9.88
CA VAL A 364 9.92 17.03 9.37
C VAL A 364 8.49 16.86 8.87
N TYR A 365 8.34 16.40 7.64
CA TYR A 365 7.06 16.20 6.99
C TYR A 365 6.79 14.72 6.82
N VAL A 366 5.53 14.33 6.97
CA VAL A 366 5.05 12.96 6.74
C VAL A 366 3.89 12.97 5.75
N SER A 367 3.88 11.98 4.86
CA SER A 367 2.75 11.76 3.95
C SER A 367 1.67 10.93 4.65
N LEU A 368 0.39 11.17 4.32
CA LEU A 368 -0.77 10.60 4.98
C LEU A 368 -1.85 10.21 3.97
N TYR A 369 -2.61 9.17 4.29
CA TYR A 369 -3.85 8.84 3.59
C TYR A 369 -5.07 9.58 4.16
N GLY A 370 -5.05 9.92 5.45
CA GLY A 370 -6.14 10.64 6.10
C GLY A 370 -5.84 11.06 7.53
N GLU A 371 -6.83 11.65 8.18
CA GLU A 371 -6.68 12.21 9.53
C GLU A 371 -6.59 11.13 10.62
N VAL A 372 -7.20 9.94 10.41
CA VAL A 372 -7.09 8.84 11.38
C VAL A 372 -5.65 8.31 11.45
N GLN A 373 -4.95 8.21 10.30
CA GLN A 373 -3.54 7.85 10.30
C GLN A 373 -2.67 8.87 11.07
N LYS A 374 -2.99 10.17 10.97
CA LYS A 374 -2.32 11.24 11.72
C LYS A 374 -2.46 11.06 13.24
N GLU A 375 -3.67 10.75 13.70
CA GLU A 375 -3.93 10.47 15.11
C GLU A 375 -3.20 9.21 15.61
N VAL A 376 -3.11 8.18 14.76
CA VAL A 376 -2.34 6.96 15.07
C VAL A 376 -0.85 7.27 15.21
N ILE A 377 -0.28 8.07 14.30
CA ILE A 377 1.13 8.50 14.39
C ILE A 377 1.35 9.28 15.68
N GLN A 378 0.42 10.20 16.03
CA GLN A 378 0.50 10.97 17.27
C GLN A 378 0.50 10.08 18.51
N ALA A 379 -0.45 9.16 18.60
CA ALA A 379 -0.56 8.23 19.73
C ALA A 379 0.69 7.33 19.83
N THR A 380 1.17 6.80 18.70
CA THR A 380 2.37 5.95 18.67
C THR A 380 3.61 6.72 19.14
N LEU A 381 3.79 7.97 18.70
CA LEU A 381 4.92 8.81 19.16
C LEU A 381 4.83 9.12 20.66
N ALA A 382 3.62 9.34 21.18
CA ALA A 382 3.43 9.57 22.61
C ALA A 382 3.66 8.30 23.45
N GLU A 383 3.06 7.16 23.06
CA GLU A 383 3.05 5.93 23.84
C GLU A 383 4.40 5.17 23.77
N GLN A 384 4.99 5.07 22.58
CA GLN A 384 6.20 4.25 22.37
C GLN A 384 7.49 5.05 22.51
N TYR A 385 7.48 6.34 22.17
CA TYR A 385 8.67 7.19 22.17
C TYR A 385 8.64 8.31 23.22
N GLY A 386 7.52 8.48 23.94
CA GLY A 386 7.35 9.53 24.95
C GLY A 386 7.46 10.94 24.34
N LEU A 387 7.06 11.11 23.07
CA LEU A 387 7.13 12.36 22.34
C LEU A 387 5.74 12.95 22.19
N ASP A 388 5.53 14.10 22.80
CA ASP A 388 4.33 14.91 22.55
C ASP A 388 4.54 15.72 21.28
N VAL A 389 3.65 15.51 20.29
CA VAL A 389 3.75 16.11 18.97
C VAL A 389 2.48 16.84 18.59
N SER A 390 2.64 17.89 17.78
CA SER A 390 1.55 18.58 17.11
C SER A 390 1.78 18.56 15.60
N PHE A 391 0.70 18.74 14.85
CA PHE A 391 0.74 18.75 13.39
C PHE A 391 0.34 20.13 12.87
N ARG A 392 0.95 20.55 11.77
CA ARG A 392 0.42 21.67 11.00
C ARG A 392 -0.83 21.29 10.23
N GLU A 393 -1.45 22.26 9.60
CA GLU A 393 -2.54 22.04 8.66
C GLU A 393 -2.09 21.07 7.56
N THR A 394 -2.92 20.05 7.30
CA THR A 394 -2.65 19.04 6.29
C THR A 394 -2.78 19.65 4.90
N THR A 395 -1.77 19.46 4.06
CA THR A 395 -1.71 19.94 2.69
C THR A 395 -1.81 18.80 1.69
N THR A 396 -2.37 19.09 0.51
CA THR A 396 -2.49 18.08 -0.55
C THR A 396 -1.16 17.91 -1.28
N LEU A 397 -0.78 16.66 -1.50
CA LEU A 397 0.37 16.31 -2.33
C LEU A 397 -0.02 16.37 -3.81
N HIS A 398 0.56 17.32 -4.53
CA HIS A 398 0.47 17.41 -5.99
C HIS A 398 1.61 16.62 -6.63
N ILE A 399 1.49 16.36 -7.91
CA ILE A 399 2.57 15.82 -8.74
C ILE A 399 2.78 16.71 -9.96
N GLU A 400 3.97 16.64 -10.56
CA GLU A 400 4.26 17.23 -11.85
C GLU A 400 4.40 16.13 -12.90
N ARG A 401 3.90 16.39 -14.11
CA ARG A 401 4.12 15.55 -15.28
C ARG A 401 4.73 16.37 -16.39
N PRO A 402 5.73 15.85 -17.14
CA PRO A 402 6.23 16.53 -18.32
C PRO A 402 5.10 16.81 -19.31
N ALA A 403 5.02 18.04 -19.82
CA ALA A 403 4.00 18.45 -20.79
C ALA A 403 4.33 17.96 -22.22
N GLY A 404 5.62 17.73 -22.47
CA GLY A 404 6.13 17.28 -23.75
C GLY A 404 7.53 16.68 -23.61
N ALA A 405 8.25 16.55 -24.71
CA ALA A 405 9.65 16.15 -24.71
C ALA A 405 10.56 17.40 -24.61
N GLY A 406 11.61 17.28 -23.81
CA GLY A 406 12.64 18.33 -23.70
C GLY A 406 14.02 17.72 -23.52
N ALA A 407 15.07 18.46 -23.86
CA ALA A 407 16.44 17.97 -23.79
C ALA A 407 17.41 19.05 -23.34
N ALA A 408 18.48 18.62 -22.67
CA ALA A 408 19.59 19.49 -22.31
C ALA A 408 20.89 18.70 -22.29
N VAL A 409 22.00 19.38 -22.54
CA VAL A 409 23.33 18.79 -22.49
C VAL A 409 24.35 19.81 -21.96
N GLU A 410 25.24 19.34 -21.10
CA GLU A 410 26.42 20.08 -20.68
C GLU A 410 27.68 19.25 -20.91
N TYR A 411 28.64 19.85 -21.61
CA TYR A 411 29.87 19.18 -22.02
C TYR A 411 31.00 19.42 -21.03
N ASN A 412 31.81 18.39 -20.83
CA ASN A 412 33.03 18.46 -20.04
C ASN A 412 33.99 19.55 -20.56
N LYS A 413 34.53 20.37 -19.64
CA LYS A 413 35.45 21.48 -19.94
C LYS A 413 34.87 22.57 -20.84
N VAL A 414 33.58 22.65 -21.01
CA VAL A 414 32.89 23.71 -21.75
C VAL A 414 32.08 24.54 -20.76
N ALA A 415 32.32 25.87 -20.74
CA ALA A 415 31.52 26.74 -19.89
C ALA A 415 30.02 26.67 -20.29
N PRO A 416 29.10 26.74 -19.32
CA PRO A 416 29.26 27.04 -17.89
C PRO A 416 29.46 25.81 -16.96
N ASN A 417 29.77 24.63 -17.49
CA ASN A 417 29.95 23.40 -16.71
C ASN A 417 31.28 23.43 -15.92
N PRO A 418 31.24 23.47 -14.57
CA PRO A 418 32.45 23.43 -13.75
C PRO A 418 32.92 22.01 -13.41
N PHE A 419 32.17 20.97 -13.80
CA PHE A 419 32.43 19.58 -13.46
C PHE A 419 33.13 18.84 -14.60
N LEU A 420 33.93 17.84 -14.24
CA LEU A 420 34.63 16.99 -15.23
C LEU A 420 33.71 15.86 -15.75
N ALA A 421 32.54 16.21 -16.21
CA ALA A 421 31.56 15.27 -16.74
C ALA A 421 30.79 15.87 -17.93
N THR A 422 30.46 15.04 -18.92
CA THR A 422 29.46 15.35 -19.93
C THR A 422 28.21 14.56 -19.62
N VAL A 423 27.09 15.25 -19.46
CA VAL A 423 25.76 14.66 -19.29
C VAL A 423 24.80 15.31 -20.25
N GLY A 424 24.14 14.52 -21.08
CA GLY A 424 22.99 14.96 -21.89
C GLY A 424 21.80 14.09 -21.56
N LEU A 425 20.67 14.74 -21.28
CA LEU A 425 19.41 14.07 -20.92
C LEU A 425 18.28 14.56 -21.82
N ARG A 426 17.44 13.65 -22.24
CA ARG A 426 16.14 13.91 -22.84
C ARG A 426 15.07 13.38 -21.90
N VAL A 427 14.06 14.19 -21.64
CA VAL A 427 12.91 13.84 -20.80
C VAL A 427 11.62 13.92 -21.59
N GLY A 428 10.61 13.18 -21.14
CA GLY A 428 9.28 13.20 -21.71
C GLY A 428 8.26 12.48 -20.83
N PRO A 429 6.98 12.49 -21.21
CA PRO A 429 5.95 11.71 -20.51
C PRO A 429 6.33 10.24 -20.45
N GLY A 430 6.04 9.59 -19.31
CA GLY A 430 6.29 8.17 -19.05
C GLY A 430 5.21 7.57 -18.17
N ASP A 431 5.25 6.26 -18.01
CA ASP A 431 4.49 5.52 -17.01
C ASP A 431 5.50 5.07 -15.94
N GLY A 432 5.51 5.81 -14.82
CA GLY A 432 6.60 5.74 -13.85
C GLY A 432 7.90 6.42 -14.31
N VAL A 433 8.94 6.36 -13.45
CA VAL A 433 10.28 6.86 -13.78
C VAL A 433 11.10 5.77 -14.47
N SER A 434 11.34 5.93 -15.76
CA SER A 434 12.23 5.06 -16.53
C SER A 434 13.54 5.77 -16.88
N PHE A 435 14.64 5.03 -16.93
CA PHE A 435 15.95 5.53 -17.37
C PHE A 435 16.53 4.61 -18.45
N GLN A 436 16.90 5.19 -19.58
CA GLN A 436 17.44 4.48 -20.73
C GLN A 436 18.74 5.13 -21.22
N LEU A 437 19.61 4.32 -21.80
CA LEU A 437 20.85 4.78 -22.43
C LEU A 437 20.69 4.81 -23.96
N ALA A 438 20.87 5.99 -24.56
CA ALA A 438 21.06 6.18 -26.00
C ALA A 438 22.54 6.37 -26.36
N VAL A 439 23.43 6.10 -25.42
CA VAL A 439 24.89 6.09 -25.58
C VAL A 439 25.41 4.67 -25.43
N GLU A 440 26.59 4.40 -26.00
CA GLU A 440 27.20 3.08 -25.85
C GLU A 440 27.61 2.81 -24.40
N PRO A 441 27.28 1.64 -23.84
CA PRO A 441 27.62 1.30 -22.45
C PRO A 441 29.12 1.36 -22.15
N GLY A 442 30.00 1.18 -23.18
CA GLY A 442 31.44 1.31 -23.07
C GLY A 442 31.99 2.74 -23.12
N SER A 443 31.16 3.76 -23.34
CA SER A 443 31.60 5.16 -23.48
C SER A 443 32.13 5.78 -22.18
N MET A 444 31.78 5.21 -21.02
CA MET A 444 32.34 5.57 -19.71
C MET A 444 32.22 4.41 -18.71
N PRO A 445 32.91 4.47 -17.54
CA PRO A 445 32.78 3.48 -16.48
C PRO A 445 31.34 3.30 -16.01
N ALA A 446 30.91 2.05 -15.79
CA ALA A 446 29.55 1.69 -15.37
C ALA A 446 29.09 2.45 -14.10
N ALA A 447 30.01 2.71 -13.16
CA ALA A 447 29.72 3.45 -11.93
C ALA A 447 29.21 4.89 -12.19
N PHE A 448 29.57 5.50 -13.33
CA PHE A 448 29.12 6.85 -13.70
C PHE A 448 27.69 6.82 -14.23
N PHE A 449 27.32 5.78 -15.01
CA PHE A 449 25.91 5.58 -15.42
C PHE A 449 25.00 5.36 -14.23
N VAL A 450 25.42 4.52 -13.28
CA VAL A 450 24.69 4.29 -12.02
C VAL A 450 24.54 5.60 -11.24
N ALA A 451 25.60 6.41 -11.15
CA ALA A 451 25.55 7.71 -10.47
C ALA A 451 24.54 8.67 -11.12
N VAL A 452 24.50 8.72 -12.47
CA VAL A 452 23.52 9.54 -13.20
C VAL A 452 22.11 9.02 -12.95
N GLU A 453 21.84 7.72 -13.10
CA GLU A 453 20.51 7.16 -12.91
C GLU A 453 19.98 7.40 -11.48
N GLN A 454 20.80 7.10 -10.47
CA GLN A 454 20.42 7.35 -9.07
C GLN A 454 20.08 8.82 -8.83
N THR A 455 20.91 9.72 -9.36
CA THR A 455 20.70 11.17 -9.21
C THR A 455 19.47 11.67 -9.97
N VAL A 456 19.16 11.11 -11.15
CA VAL A 456 17.93 11.39 -11.87
C VAL A 456 16.71 11.05 -11.01
N ARG A 457 16.66 9.84 -10.45
CA ARG A 457 15.54 9.39 -9.59
C ARG A 457 15.41 10.25 -8.34
N GLU A 458 16.51 10.65 -7.73
CA GLU A 458 16.51 11.54 -6.56
C GLU A 458 16.05 12.94 -6.93
N THR A 459 16.54 13.52 -8.02
CA THR A 459 16.20 14.88 -8.46
C THR A 459 14.73 15.00 -8.86
N LEU A 460 14.13 13.97 -9.48
CA LEU A 460 12.71 13.92 -9.85
C LEU A 460 11.75 13.92 -8.64
N ARG A 461 12.25 13.76 -7.42
CA ARG A 461 11.43 13.97 -6.21
C ARG A 461 10.96 15.42 -6.05
N GLN A 462 11.58 16.36 -6.76
CA GLN A 462 11.23 17.79 -6.74
C GLN A 462 11.36 18.39 -8.15
N GLY A 463 10.24 18.48 -8.87
CA GLY A 463 10.15 19.03 -10.23
C GLY A 463 10.28 20.57 -10.28
N LEU A 464 9.87 21.20 -11.36
CA LEU A 464 10.03 22.64 -11.58
C LEU A 464 9.31 23.53 -10.54
N ARG A 465 8.22 23.01 -9.99
CA ARG A 465 7.40 23.68 -8.95
C ARG A 465 7.56 23.04 -7.57
N GLY A 466 8.60 22.21 -7.41
CA GLY A 466 8.91 21.51 -6.15
C GLY A 466 8.08 20.27 -5.87
N TRP A 467 7.15 19.88 -6.74
CA TRP A 467 6.38 18.66 -6.60
C TRP A 467 7.11 17.46 -7.21
N PRO A 468 6.86 16.22 -6.75
CA PRO A 468 7.44 15.03 -7.38
C PRO A 468 7.03 14.87 -8.84
N VAL A 469 7.93 14.29 -9.65
CA VAL A 469 7.69 13.95 -11.06
C VAL A 469 7.70 12.41 -11.19
N PRO A 470 6.59 11.72 -10.88
CA PRO A 470 6.56 10.26 -10.82
C PRO A 470 6.51 9.60 -12.21
N ASP A 471 6.03 10.31 -13.24
CA ASP A 471 5.75 9.78 -14.57
C ASP A 471 6.64 10.46 -15.60
N CYS A 472 7.91 10.03 -15.68
CA CYS A 472 8.93 10.66 -16.53
C CYS A 472 9.84 9.62 -17.18
N ALA A 473 9.84 9.58 -18.51
CA ALA A 473 10.83 8.84 -19.28
C ALA A 473 12.09 9.68 -19.46
N VAL A 474 13.24 9.18 -18.99
CA VAL A 474 14.54 9.86 -19.10
C VAL A 474 15.46 9.02 -19.96
N THR A 475 16.09 9.65 -20.95
CA THR A 475 17.06 9.01 -21.82
C THR A 475 18.39 9.77 -21.74
N MET A 476 19.48 9.08 -21.42
CA MET A 476 20.83 9.67 -21.49
C MET A 476 21.31 9.68 -22.93
N THR A 477 21.47 10.89 -23.50
CA THR A 477 21.79 11.11 -24.91
C THR A 477 23.26 11.40 -25.17
N HIS A 478 23.98 11.92 -24.17
CA HIS A 478 25.41 12.22 -24.25
C HIS A 478 26.11 11.79 -22.97
N SER A 479 27.32 11.24 -23.15
CA SER A 479 28.21 10.84 -22.08
C SER A 479 29.64 11.29 -22.38
N GLY A 480 30.43 11.54 -21.35
CA GLY A 480 31.83 11.84 -21.50
C GLY A 480 32.52 12.09 -20.15
N TYR A 481 33.77 11.74 -20.07
CA TYR A 481 34.54 11.88 -18.84
C TYR A 481 36.02 12.20 -19.15
N SER A 482 36.75 12.71 -18.15
CA SER A 482 38.18 12.84 -18.18
C SER A 482 38.82 11.59 -17.61
N ALA A 483 39.47 10.80 -18.46
CA ALA A 483 40.17 9.56 -18.05
C ALA A 483 41.32 9.86 -17.06
N ARG A 484 41.60 8.90 -16.19
CA ARG A 484 42.70 8.97 -15.25
C ARG A 484 44.00 9.01 -16.00
N GLN A 485 44.75 10.13 -15.92
CA GLN A 485 46.08 10.22 -16.49
C GLN A 485 47.08 9.57 -15.53
N SER A 486 47.74 8.48 -15.99
CA SER A 486 48.89 7.91 -15.32
C SER A 486 50.14 8.32 -16.04
N HIS A 487 50.84 9.33 -15.53
CA HIS A 487 52.24 9.56 -15.94
C HIS A 487 53.16 8.87 -14.94
N ALA A 488 54.15 8.16 -15.44
CA ALA A 488 55.07 7.32 -14.66
C ALA A 488 55.88 8.08 -13.57
N HIS A 489 55.81 9.43 -13.54
CA HIS A 489 56.58 10.27 -12.64
C HIS A 489 55.80 11.50 -12.07
N ALA A 490 54.47 11.56 -12.19
CA ALA A 490 53.68 12.69 -11.66
C ALA A 490 52.89 12.32 -10.41
N VAL A 491 52.88 13.24 -9.46
CA VAL A 491 51.98 13.17 -8.30
C VAL A 491 50.52 13.08 -8.82
N PHE A 492 49.75 12.13 -8.28
CA PHE A 492 48.39 11.89 -8.67
C PHE A 492 47.53 13.13 -8.38
N ASP A 493 47.11 13.87 -9.40
CA ASP A 493 46.21 15.01 -9.29
C ASP A 493 44.75 14.58 -9.51
N LYS A 494 44.02 14.49 -8.41
CA LYS A 494 42.57 14.18 -8.41
C LYS A 494 41.73 15.24 -9.15
N SER A 495 42.25 16.46 -9.35
CA SER A 495 41.54 17.56 -9.99
C SER A 495 41.40 17.38 -11.52
N MET A 496 42.15 16.43 -12.11
CA MET A 496 42.16 16.20 -13.56
C MET A 496 41.37 14.98 -14.03
N SER A 497 40.83 14.19 -13.11
CA SER A 497 40.09 12.95 -13.41
C SER A 497 38.68 12.99 -12.94
N SER A 498 37.73 12.53 -13.75
CA SER A 498 36.30 12.46 -13.39
C SER A 498 36.05 11.54 -12.22
N THR A 499 35.13 11.92 -11.38
CA THR A 499 34.61 11.15 -10.25
C THR A 499 33.09 10.99 -10.36
N ALA A 500 32.51 9.98 -9.69
CA ALA A 500 31.05 9.85 -9.61
C ALA A 500 30.38 11.11 -9.03
N GLY A 501 31.10 11.88 -8.17
CA GLY A 501 30.64 13.16 -7.64
C GLY A 501 30.44 14.23 -8.70
N ASP A 502 31.25 14.25 -9.78
CA ASP A 502 31.09 15.19 -10.88
C ASP A 502 29.77 14.93 -11.62
N PHE A 503 29.42 13.67 -11.86
CA PHE A 503 28.16 13.28 -12.48
C PHE A 503 26.97 13.56 -11.54
N ARG A 504 27.07 13.23 -10.25
CA ARG A 504 26.00 13.54 -9.27
C ARG A 504 25.73 15.04 -9.16
N ASN A 505 26.74 15.87 -9.25
CA ASN A 505 26.59 17.32 -9.14
C ASN A 505 26.12 18.00 -10.44
N LEU A 506 26.44 17.42 -11.61
CA LEU A 506 26.01 17.95 -12.90
C LEU A 506 24.60 17.52 -13.28
N THR A 507 24.21 16.28 -12.99
CA THR A 507 22.93 15.69 -13.41
C THR A 507 21.71 16.53 -13.02
N PRO A 508 21.58 17.08 -11.80
CA PRO A 508 20.43 17.90 -11.42
C PRO A 508 20.27 19.15 -12.30
N LEU A 509 21.37 19.81 -12.66
CA LEU A 509 21.35 21.00 -13.52
C LEU A 509 20.83 20.67 -14.92
N VAL A 510 21.34 19.59 -15.51
CA VAL A 510 20.95 19.13 -16.85
C VAL A 510 19.50 18.64 -16.85
N LEU A 511 19.10 17.87 -15.83
CA LEU A 511 17.74 17.34 -15.72
C LEU A 511 16.71 18.47 -15.57
N MET A 512 16.97 19.47 -14.72
CA MET A 512 16.07 20.60 -14.56
C MET A 512 16.00 21.48 -15.82
N ALA A 513 17.10 21.61 -16.55
CA ALA A 513 17.10 22.29 -17.83
C ALA A 513 16.25 21.54 -18.88
N ALA A 514 16.38 20.20 -18.96
CA ALA A 514 15.58 19.38 -19.85
C ALA A 514 14.08 19.41 -19.47
N LEU A 515 13.75 19.35 -18.16
CA LEU A 515 12.36 19.50 -17.70
C LEU A 515 11.79 20.90 -18.00
N ARG A 516 12.61 21.95 -17.93
CA ARG A 516 12.19 23.31 -18.28
C ARG A 516 11.88 23.41 -19.77
N ASP A 517 12.67 22.76 -20.62
CA ASP A 517 12.44 22.68 -22.06
C ASP A 517 11.16 21.89 -22.38
N ALA A 518 10.91 20.77 -21.68
CA ALA A 518 9.69 19.97 -21.81
C ALA A 518 8.43 20.70 -21.28
N GLY A 519 8.60 21.58 -20.31
CA GLY A 519 7.52 22.10 -19.47
C GLY A 519 6.97 21.04 -18.54
N THR A 520 6.29 21.46 -17.46
CA THR A 520 5.57 20.54 -16.57
C THR A 520 4.16 21.05 -16.26
N VAL A 521 3.22 20.10 -16.08
CA VAL A 521 1.85 20.37 -15.63
C VAL A 521 1.69 19.81 -14.23
N VAL A 522 1.19 20.64 -13.31
CA VAL A 522 0.87 20.21 -11.94
C VAL A 522 -0.50 19.52 -11.93
N HIS A 523 -0.56 18.38 -11.29
CA HIS A 523 -1.77 17.59 -11.12
C HIS A 523 -2.13 17.49 -9.64
N GLU A 524 -3.43 17.54 -9.34
CA GLU A 524 -3.99 17.33 -8.02
C GLU A 524 -4.61 15.93 -7.91
N PRO A 525 -4.58 15.28 -6.72
CA PRO A 525 -5.22 14.00 -6.51
C PRO A 525 -6.73 14.18 -6.46
N ILE A 526 -7.45 13.34 -7.21
CA ILE A 526 -8.89 13.23 -7.26
C ILE A 526 -9.31 11.95 -6.55
N HIS A 527 -10.32 12.06 -5.69
CA HIS A 527 -10.95 10.94 -5.03
C HIS A 527 -12.30 10.62 -5.69
N ALA A 528 -12.54 9.36 -5.98
CA ALA A 528 -13.89 8.86 -6.16
C ALA A 528 -14.60 8.85 -4.81
N PHE A 529 -15.82 9.34 -4.76
CA PHE A 529 -16.63 9.34 -3.55
C PHE A 529 -18.00 8.70 -3.78
N THR A 530 -18.54 8.10 -2.72
CA THR A 530 -19.94 7.71 -2.59
C THR A 530 -20.50 8.41 -1.36
N ALA A 531 -21.50 9.25 -1.55
CA ALA A 531 -22.25 9.89 -0.49
C ALA A 531 -23.62 9.21 -0.39
N GLU A 532 -23.83 8.38 0.63
CA GLU A 532 -25.14 7.81 0.94
C GLU A 532 -25.93 8.84 1.72
N VAL A 533 -27.05 9.26 1.17
CA VAL A 533 -27.87 10.33 1.76
C VAL A 533 -29.36 10.02 1.55
N PRO A 534 -30.24 10.44 2.47
CA PRO A 534 -31.69 10.33 2.26
C PRO A 534 -32.12 11.03 0.95
N ALA A 535 -33.02 10.40 0.18
CA ALA A 535 -33.42 10.87 -1.14
C ALA A 535 -33.90 12.34 -1.16
N ASP A 536 -34.61 12.76 -0.11
CA ASP A 536 -35.13 14.13 0.05
C ASP A 536 -34.03 15.16 0.35
N THR A 537 -32.82 14.72 0.74
CA THR A 537 -31.69 15.60 1.02
C THR A 537 -30.73 15.78 -0.16
N VAL A 538 -30.81 14.93 -1.20
CA VAL A 538 -29.98 15.01 -2.42
C VAL A 538 -29.95 16.42 -3.02
N PRO A 539 -31.09 17.15 -3.17
CA PRO A 539 -31.08 18.51 -3.71
C PRO A 539 -30.31 19.51 -2.86
N ALA A 540 -30.17 19.29 -1.54
CA ALA A 540 -29.41 20.14 -0.64
C ALA A 540 -27.90 19.84 -0.69
N VAL A 541 -27.50 18.61 -1.04
CA VAL A 541 -26.10 18.18 -1.14
C VAL A 541 -25.45 18.61 -2.45
N LEU A 542 -26.16 18.56 -3.57
CA LEU A 542 -25.62 18.90 -4.90
C LEU A 542 -24.96 20.30 -4.97
N PRO A 543 -25.55 21.39 -4.41
CA PRO A 543 -24.88 22.70 -4.40
C PRO A 543 -23.58 22.72 -3.58
N LEU A 544 -23.49 21.92 -2.50
CA LEU A 544 -22.26 21.77 -1.76
C LEU A 544 -21.19 21.09 -2.61
N LEU A 545 -21.52 19.99 -3.29
CA LEU A 545 -20.60 19.29 -4.18
C LEU A 545 -20.07 20.23 -5.28
N ALA A 546 -20.95 20.96 -5.95
CA ALA A 546 -20.56 21.93 -6.98
C ALA A 546 -19.59 23.01 -6.45
N ARG A 547 -19.86 23.55 -5.24
CA ARG A 547 -18.98 24.53 -4.59
C ARG A 547 -17.61 23.96 -4.23
N LEU A 548 -17.54 22.67 -3.89
CA LEU A 548 -16.29 21.97 -3.59
C LEU A 548 -15.55 21.52 -4.85
N GLY A 549 -16.09 21.80 -6.04
CA GLY A 549 -15.52 21.36 -7.31
C GLY A 549 -15.67 19.85 -7.57
N ALA A 550 -16.56 19.19 -6.83
CA ALA A 550 -16.88 17.79 -7.05
C ALA A 550 -17.73 17.63 -8.32
N ILE A 551 -17.55 16.51 -9.01
CA ILE A 551 -18.28 16.15 -10.23
C ILE A 551 -19.15 14.92 -9.93
N PRO A 552 -20.45 15.07 -9.74
CA PRO A 552 -21.35 13.93 -9.61
C PRO A 552 -21.36 13.15 -10.94
N LEU A 553 -21.14 11.83 -10.86
CA LEU A 553 -21.16 10.90 -12.00
C LEU A 553 -22.47 10.13 -12.07
N ALA A 554 -23.03 9.77 -10.92
CA ALA A 554 -24.32 9.12 -10.79
C ALA A 554 -25.08 9.65 -9.58
N THR A 555 -26.40 9.79 -9.73
CA THR A 555 -27.31 10.11 -8.63
C THR A 555 -28.43 9.10 -8.60
N GLY A 556 -28.55 8.38 -7.49
CA GLY A 556 -29.58 7.37 -7.27
C GLY A 556 -30.55 7.76 -6.15
N ALA A 557 -31.52 6.90 -5.88
CA ALA A 557 -32.52 7.10 -4.82
C ALA A 557 -31.89 7.23 -3.40
N HIS A 558 -30.70 6.69 -3.20
CA HIS A 558 -30.05 6.61 -1.88
C HIS A 558 -28.60 7.08 -1.86
N GLY A 559 -28.10 7.71 -2.94
CA GLY A 559 -26.72 8.12 -2.94
C GLY A 559 -26.29 8.92 -4.17
N ILE A 560 -25.13 9.55 -4.04
CA ILE A 560 -24.43 10.30 -5.07
C ILE A 560 -23.03 9.71 -5.21
N ASP A 561 -22.72 9.15 -6.37
CA ASP A 561 -21.35 8.75 -6.73
C ASP A 561 -20.71 9.86 -7.57
N GLY A 562 -19.42 10.12 -7.35
CA GLY A 562 -18.73 11.17 -8.12
C GLY A 562 -17.25 11.26 -7.81
N GLU A 563 -16.65 12.34 -8.31
CA GLU A 563 -15.24 12.68 -8.14
C GLU A 563 -15.09 13.99 -7.37
N ILE A 564 -14.09 14.08 -6.51
CA ILE A 564 -13.82 15.28 -5.70
C ILE A 564 -12.31 15.48 -5.53
N PRO A 565 -11.79 16.71 -5.59
CA PRO A 565 -10.41 16.98 -5.21
C PRO A 565 -10.12 16.53 -3.77
N ALA A 566 -9.02 15.82 -3.53
CA ALA A 566 -8.66 15.27 -2.21
C ALA A 566 -8.66 16.35 -1.10
N ALA A 567 -8.21 17.57 -1.43
CA ALA A 567 -8.24 18.73 -0.52
C ALA A 567 -9.64 19.08 0.00
N LYS A 568 -10.70 18.64 -0.67
CA LYS A 568 -12.09 18.99 -0.37
C LYS A 568 -12.88 17.89 0.32
N VAL A 569 -12.33 16.70 0.40
CA VAL A 569 -12.97 15.53 1.03
C VAL A 569 -13.29 15.82 2.50
N HIS A 570 -12.32 16.36 3.26
CA HIS A 570 -12.54 16.68 4.68
C HIS A 570 -13.65 17.73 4.88
N GLU A 571 -13.70 18.76 4.03
CA GLU A 571 -14.74 19.78 4.10
C GLU A 571 -16.13 19.18 3.79
N LEU A 572 -16.22 18.29 2.78
CA LEU A 572 -17.46 17.56 2.46
C LEU A 572 -17.90 16.71 3.65
N ARG A 573 -16.99 15.89 4.21
CA ARG A 573 -17.28 15.03 5.38
C ARG A 573 -17.82 15.80 6.57
N ARG A 574 -17.24 16.97 6.85
CA ARG A 574 -17.66 17.83 7.96
C ARG A 574 -19.05 18.45 7.76
N ARG A 575 -19.40 18.79 6.50
CA ARG A 575 -20.65 19.50 6.20
C ARG A 575 -21.83 18.58 5.88
N LEU A 576 -21.56 17.37 5.42
CA LEU A 576 -22.59 16.42 4.98
C LEU A 576 -23.62 16.12 6.08
N PRO A 577 -23.24 15.83 7.34
CA PRO A 577 -24.21 15.54 8.40
C PRO A 577 -25.21 16.67 8.63
N GLY A 578 -24.77 17.93 8.56
CA GLY A 578 -25.65 19.09 8.73
C GLY A 578 -26.72 19.24 7.63
N LEU A 579 -26.46 18.71 6.42
CA LEU A 579 -27.40 18.75 5.30
C LEU A 579 -28.30 17.52 5.24
N THR A 580 -27.90 16.43 5.89
CA THR A 580 -28.55 15.13 5.84
C THR A 580 -29.12 14.69 7.19
N ARG A 581 -29.33 15.63 8.11
CA ARG A 581 -29.86 15.36 9.47
C ARG A 581 -29.05 14.35 10.28
N GLY A 582 -27.76 14.22 9.99
CA GLY A 582 -26.87 13.24 10.62
C GLY A 582 -26.86 11.85 9.97
N GLU A 583 -27.73 11.60 8.97
CA GLU A 583 -27.85 10.28 8.33
C GLU A 583 -26.88 10.07 7.15
N GLY A 584 -26.25 11.15 6.65
CA GLY A 584 -25.35 11.08 5.50
C GLY A 584 -24.01 10.43 5.84
N VAL A 585 -23.62 9.42 5.06
CA VAL A 585 -22.34 8.75 5.13
C VAL A 585 -21.52 9.09 3.89
N LEU A 586 -20.24 9.44 4.07
CA LEU A 586 -19.31 9.72 2.98
C LEU A 586 -18.17 8.73 2.98
N GLU A 587 -18.03 8.01 1.90
CA GLU A 587 -16.85 7.23 1.59
C GLU A 587 -16.08 7.86 0.44
N SER A 588 -14.75 7.83 0.51
CA SER A 588 -13.90 8.36 -0.55
C SER A 588 -12.60 7.58 -0.65
N VAL A 589 -12.16 7.35 -1.88
CA VAL A 589 -10.93 6.62 -2.19
C VAL A 589 -10.21 7.37 -3.31
N PHE A 590 -8.88 7.42 -3.25
CA PHE A 590 -8.11 7.97 -4.36
C PHE A 590 -8.47 7.24 -5.66
N ASP A 591 -8.63 8.00 -6.74
CA ASP A 591 -8.94 7.46 -8.07
C ASP A 591 -7.82 7.76 -9.08
N HIS A 592 -7.52 9.03 -9.31
CA HIS A 592 -6.50 9.45 -10.28
C HIS A 592 -5.94 10.85 -9.96
N TYR A 593 -4.96 11.28 -10.75
CA TYR A 593 -4.46 12.64 -10.75
C TYR A 593 -4.99 13.42 -11.95
N ALA A 594 -5.59 14.61 -11.72
CA ALA A 594 -6.08 15.52 -12.76
C ALA A 594 -5.28 16.83 -12.78
N PRO A 595 -5.13 17.49 -13.94
CA PRO A 595 -4.48 18.80 -14.02
C PRO A 595 -5.17 19.83 -13.12
N VAL A 596 -4.37 20.57 -12.34
CA VAL A 596 -4.89 21.64 -11.48
C VAL A 596 -5.56 22.72 -12.31
N ARG A 597 -6.79 23.10 -11.93
CA ARG A 597 -7.53 24.20 -12.55
C ARG A 597 -7.08 25.54 -11.96
N GLY A 598 -6.60 26.46 -12.78
CA GLY A 598 -6.16 27.79 -12.36
C GLY A 598 -4.67 27.89 -12.11
N LYS A 599 -4.24 28.71 -11.13
CA LYS A 599 -2.83 28.92 -10.81
C LYS A 599 -2.25 27.69 -10.13
N PRO A 600 -1.27 26.99 -10.73
CA PRO A 600 -0.67 25.80 -10.13
C PRO A 600 0.01 26.13 -8.79
N PRO A 601 -0.18 25.33 -7.75
CA PRO A 601 0.52 25.49 -6.49
C PRO A 601 2.01 25.23 -6.64
N VAL A 602 2.80 25.92 -5.83
CA VAL A 602 4.25 25.77 -5.76
C VAL A 602 4.61 25.25 -4.39
N ARG A 603 5.47 24.24 -4.32
CA ARG A 603 6.08 23.71 -3.11
C ARG A 603 7.51 24.21 -3.01
N GLU A 604 7.90 24.70 -1.85
CA GLU A 604 9.29 25.09 -1.64
C GLU A 604 10.21 23.87 -1.71
N ARG A 605 11.32 24.05 -2.41
CA ARG A 605 12.34 23.00 -2.50
C ARG A 605 13.08 22.84 -1.20
N THR A 606 13.50 21.61 -0.94
CA THR A 606 14.42 21.28 0.15
C THR A 606 15.81 21.00 -0.43
N GLY A 607 16.84 21.56 0.18
CA GLY A 607 18.22 21.41 -0.29
C GLY A 607 18.64 22.37 -1.41
N PRO A 608 19.83 22.17 -2.02
CA PRO A 608 20.34 23.03 -3.08
C PRO A 608 19.40 23.07 -4.28
N ASP A 609 19.00 24.26 -4.74
CA ASP A 609 18.06 24.40 -5.85
C ASP A 609 18.77 24.42 -7.22
N PRO A 610 18.64 23.36 -8.06
CA PRO A 610 19.25 23.34 -9.38
C PRO A 610 18.63 24.35 -10.37
N LEU A 611 17.51 24.96 -10.04
CA LEU A 611 16.88 26.00 -10.83
C LEU A 611 17.58 27.35 -10.65
N ASP A 612 18.19 27.59 -9.48
CA ASP A 612 19.16 28.67 -9.24
C ASP A 612 20.58 28.13 -9.33
N ARG A 613 21.14 28.17 -10.53
CA ARG A 613 22.48 27.64 -10.80
C ARG A 613 23.56 28.19 -9.88
N LYS A 614 23.50 29.51 -9.59
CA LYS A 614 24.53 30.19 -8.80
C LYS A 614 24.49 29.69 -7.34
N GLU A 615 23.33 29.68 -6.75
CA GLU A 615 23.12 29.17 -5.39
C GLU A 615 23.50 27.69 -5.29
N TYR A 616 23.02 26.88 -6.24
CA TYR A 616 23.33 25.46 -6.33
C TYR A 616 24.84 25.21 -6.32
N LEU A 617 25.58 25.87 -7.21
CA LEU A 617 27.03 25.70 -7.32
C LEU A 617 27.76 26.14 -6.04
N LEU A 618 27.35 27.25 -5.41
CA LEU A 618 27.93 27.69 -4.14
C LEU A 618 27.76 26.62 -3.05
N ARG A 619 26.58 26.02 -2.92
CA ARG A 619 26.32 24.98 -1.90
C ARG A 619 27.06 23.68 -2.18
N VAL A 620 27.09 23.23 -3.44
CA VAL A 620 27.71 21.96 -3.83
C VAL A 620 29.24 22.03 -3.82
N VAL A 621 29.82 23.15 -4.25
CA VAL A 621 31.29 23.34 -4.24
C VAL A 621 31.81 23.59 -2.84
N ASN A 622 31.12 24.37 -1.99
CA ASN A 622 31.54 24.62 -0.61
C ASN A 622 31.49 23.38 0.29
N ARG A 623 30.56 22.42 0.06
CA ARG A 623 30.60 21.11 0.74
C ARG A 623 31.88 20.29 0.45
N ARG A 624 32.60 20.58 -0.63
CA ARG A 624 33.92 19.95 -0.91
C ARG A 624 35.05 20.56 -0.05
N LEU A 625 34.86 21.75 0.50
CA LEU A 625 35.88 22.47 1.29
C LEU A 625 35.77 22.18 2.80
N THR A 626 34.65 21.64 3.27
CA THR A 626 34.49 21.16 4.64
C THR A 626 34.57 19.63 4.64
N PRO A 627 35.70 19.00 5.09
CA PRO A 627 35.72 17.56 5.31
C PRO A 627 34.70 17.23 6.40
N SER A 628 33.83 16.26 6.13
CA SER A 628 32.98 15.65 7.16
C SER A 628 33.86 15.20 8.31
N GLN A 629 33.70 15.83 9.46
CA GLN A 629 34.11 15.20 10.71
C GLN A 629 33.17 14.01 10.92
N SER A 630 33.52 12.87 10.34
CA SER A 630 32.93 11.59 10.68
C SER A 630 33.61 11.12 11.95
N SER A 631 32.89 11.20 13.02
CA SER A 631 32.82 10.29 14.18
C SER A 631 33.90 9.21 14.27
N THR A 632 34.70 9.35 15.27
CA THR A 632 35.24 8.25 16.07
C THR A 632 34.12 7.59 16.88
#